data_d63c9cfca602f22859d6d3dc40c4e6b5
#
_entry.id   d63c9cfca602f22859d6d3dc40c4e6b5
#
_cell.length_a   1.000
_cell.length_b   1.000
_cell.length_c   1.000
_cell.angle_alpha   90.00
_cell.angle_beta   90.00
_cell.angle_gamma   90.00
#
_symmetry.space_group_name_H-M   'P 1'
#
loop_
_entity.id
_entity.type
_entity.pdbx_description
1 polymer ?
#
loop_
_entity_poly.entity_id
_entity_poly.type
_entity_poly.pdbx_seq_one_letter_code
_entity_poly.pdbx_strand_id
1 'polypeptide(L)'
;MITKTKTRLTDTRDSFKPFNYPWAYDAWLKHEQAHWLHSEVPMAEDVKDWKKKLSTEEKQFLTHIFRFFTQGDIDVAGGYVKNYLPHFPQPEVRMMLMGFAAREALHVAAYSHLIETLGLPETTYNQFLDYQEMKDKHDYILDISLQNDSSSSIATHIAVFSAFTEGMQLFSSFIMLLNFPRTGKMKGMGQIVTWSIVDETMHAESMIKLFRTYIEENKEIWNDDLKGKIYTIAERMVQLEDKFIDLAFSMGAMDGLN
;
A
#
# COMPACT_ATOMS: atom_id res chain seq x y z
N MET A 1 38.69 13.85 23.33
CA MET A 1 37.55 12.91 23.12
C MET A 1 36.89 13.32 21.82
N ILE A 2 36.97 12.49 20.79
CA ILE A 2 36.20 12.71 19.55
C ILE A 2 34.76 12.38 19.90
N THR A 3 33.91 13.39 20.00
CA THR A 3 32.48 13.20 20.09
C THR A 3 32.05 12.45 18.84
N LYS A 4 31.73 11.16 18.95
CA LYS A 4 31.12 10.40 17.84
C LYS A 4 29.80 11.12 17.52
N THR A 5 29.77 11.79 16.38
CA THR A 5 28.50 12.30 15.82
C THR A 5 27.54 11.14 15.72
N LYS A 6 26.31 11.30 16.22
CA LYS A 6 25.29 10.26 16.13
C LYS A 6 25.01 10.00 14.65
N THR A 7 25.13 8.76 14.21
CA THR A 7 24.82 8.36 12.83
C THR A 7 23.35 8.66 12.52
N ARG A 8 23.08 9.22 11.34
CA ARG A 8 21.73 9.56 10.85
C ARG A 8 21.25 8.53 9.83
N LEU A 9 19.94 8.50 9.61
CA LEU A 9 19.27 7.62 8.61
C LEU A 9 19.88 7.76 7.21
N THR A 10 20.29 8.98 6.85
CA THR A 10 20.84 9.33 5.53
C THR A 10 22.35 9.17 5.41
N ASP A 11 23.05 8.83 6.50
CA ASP A 11 24.49 8.63 6.47
C ASP A 11 24.84 7.29 5.82
N THR A 12 25.87 7.30 4.96
CA THR A 12 26.39 6.07 4.36
C THR A 12 27.12 5.22 5.38
N ARG A 13 27.16 3.93 5.12
CA ARG A 13 27.81 2.95 5.96
C ARG A 13 28.39 1.79 5.15
N ASP A 14 29.64 1.43 5.44
CA ASP A 14 30.37 0.38 4.71
C ASP A 14 30.24 -1.00 5.35
N SER A 15 29.78 -1.08 6.60
CA SER A 15 29.67 -2.35 7.34
C SER A 15 28.24 -2.72 7.64
N PHE A 16 27.90 -4.02 7.57
CA PHE A 16 26.58 -4.52 7.90
C PHE A 16 26.20 -4.27 9.37
N LYS A 17 27.11 -4.47 10.30
CA LYS A 17 26.89 -4.27 11.76
C LYS A 17 27.96 -3.34 12.37
N PRO A 18 27.66 -2.78 13.54
CA PRO A 18 26.45 -2.83 14.38
C PRO A 18 25.30 -2.02 13.79
N PHE A 19 24.03 -2.42 14.02
CA PHE A 19 22.88 -1.66 13.55
C PHE A 19 22.69 -0.36 14.34
N ASN A 20 22.38 0.73 13.62
CA ASN A 20 22.02 2.01 14.22
C ASN A 20 20.52 2.10 14.45
N TYR A 21 19.73 1.37 13.66
CA TYR A 21 18.26 1.30 13.71
C TYR A 21 17.79 -0.16 13.83
N PRO A 22 18.07 -0.85 14.97
CA PRO A 22 17.71 -2.27 15.15
C PRO A 22 16.24 -2.55 14.88
N TRP A 23 15.35 -1.60 15.14
CA TRP A 23 13.93 -1.71 14.88
C TRP A 23 13.59 -1.97 13.41
N ALA A 24 14.39 -1.44 12.47
CA ALA A 24 14.17 -1.69 11.04
C ALA A 24 14.55 -3.12 10.66
N TYR A 25 15.62 -3.67 11.26
CA TYR A 25 15.96 -5.07 11.10
C TYR A 25 14.89 -5.99 11.70
N ASP A 26 14.37 -5.65 12.89
CA ASP A 26 13.30 -6.43 13.54
C ASP A 26 12.01 -6.39 12.71
N ALA A 27 11.67 -5.24 12.11
CA ALA A 27 10.53 -5.10 11.20
C ALA A 27 10.70 -5.98 9.95
N TRP A 28 11.88 -5.93 9.33
CA TRP A 28 12.21 -6.80 8.20
C TRP A 28 12.07 -8.28 8.58
N LEU A 29 12.65 -8.69 9.70
CA LEU A 29 12.62 -10.10 10.14
C LEU A 29 11.18 -10.57 10.41
N LYS A 30 10.38 -9.75 11.08
CA LYS A 30 8.95 -10.05 11.33
C LYS A 30 8.18 -10.19 10.03
N HIS A 31 8.45 -9.33 9.05
CA HIS A 31 7.84 -9.35 7.74
C HIS A 31 8.20 -10.61 6.95
N GLU A 32 9.48 -11.02 6.95
CA GLU A 32 9.91 -12.29 6.33
C GLU A 32 9.27 -13.53 6.97
N GLN A 33 9.03 -13.49 8.30
CA GLN A 33 8.36 -14.57 9.02
C GLN A 33 6.86 -14.67 8.69
N ALA A 34 6.25 -13.61 8.18
CA ALA A 34 4.87 -13.59 7.71
C ALA A 34 4.75 -13.99 6.22
N HIS A 35 5.66 -14.85 5.73
CA HIS A 35 5.69 -15.29 4.33
C HIS A 35 4.44 -16.07 3.93
N TRP A 36 3.92 -15.80 2.75
CA TRP A 36 2.84 -16.54 2.09
C TRP A 36 2.99 -16.45 0.57
N LEU A 37 2.31 -17.33 -0.17
CA LEU A 37 2.22 -17.30 -1.62
C LEU A 37 0.76 -17.40 -2.06
N HIS A 38 0.41 -16.67 -3.13
CA HIS A 38 -0.95 -16.71 -3.70
C HIS A 38 -1.38 -18.13 -4.11
N SER A 39 -0.45 -18.99 -4.50
CA SER A 39 -0.70 -20.39 -4.85
C SER A 39 -1.18 -21.27 -3.69
N GLU A 40 -1.04 -20.80 -2.45
CA GLU A 40 -1.50 -21.51 -1.25
C GLU A 40 -3.01 -21.30 -1.00
N VAL A 41 -3.63 -20.36 -1.72
CA VAL A 41 -5.04 -20.03 -1.53
C VAL A 41 -5.93 -20.85 -2.46
N PRO A 42 -6.85 -21.67 -1.91
CA PRO A 42 -7.77 -22.46 -2.72
C PRO A 42 -8.90 -21.59 -3.31
N MET A 43 -8.89 -21.38 -4.64
CA MET A 43 -9.83 -20.50 -5.34
C MET A 43 -11.05 -21.21 -5.94
N ALA A 44 -11.15 -22.53 -5.83
CA ALA A 44 -12.21 -23.30 -6.49
C ALA A 44 -13.64 -22.90 -6.05
N GLU A 45 -13.82 -22.56 -4.77
CA GLU A 45 -15.13 -22.09 -4.28
C GLU A 45 -15.43 -20.66 -4.75
N ASP A 46 -14.41 -19.80 -4.85
CA ASP A 46 -14.59 -18.43 -5.38
C ASP A 46 -15.05 -18.44 -6.83
N VAL A 47 -14.55 -19.36 -7.66
CA VAL A 47 -15.03 -19.57 -9.04
C VAL A 47 -16.51 -19.98 -9.06
N LYS A 48 -16.94 -20.85 -8.13
CA LYS A 48 -18.35 -21.25 -8.02
C LYS A 48 -19.22 -20.10 -7.57
N ASP A 49 -18.75 -19.35 -6.57
CA ASP A 49 -19.46 -18.19 -6.04
C ASP A 49 -19.61 -17.12 -7.12
N TRP A 50 -18.51 -16.80 -7.83
CA TRP A 50 -18.52 -15.87 -8.95
C TRP A 50 -19.54 -16.25 -10.03
N LYS A 51 -19.59 -17.52 -10.42
CA LYS A 51 -20.49 -17.99 -11.49
C LYS A 51 -21.96 -18.12 -11.06
N LYS A 52 -22.23 -18.50 -9.80
CA LYS A 52 -23.55 -18.97 -9.39
C LYS A 52 -24.22 -18.22 -8.25
N LYS A 53 -23.42 -17.53 -7.37
CA LYS A 53 -23.99 -16.91 -6.17
C LYS A 53 -23.97 -15.38 -6.22
N LEU A 54 -22.97 -14.80 -6.88
CA LEU A 54 -22.83 -13.35 -6.97
C LEU A 54 -23.82 -12.77 -7.98
N SER A 55 -24.51 -11.70 -7.58
CA SER A 55 -25.33 -10.90 -8.49
C SER A 55 -24.45 -10.13 -9.50
N THR A 56 -25.08 -9.51 -10.49
CA THR A 56 -24.38 -8.66 -11.47
C THR A 56 -23.76 -7.46 -10.77
N GLU A 57 -24.47 -6.86 -9.84
CA GLU A 57 -24.03 -5.71 -9.06
C GLU A 57 -22.83 -6.06 -8.18
N GLU A 58 -22.88 -7.19 -7.46
CA GLU A 58 -21.75 -7.68 -6.65
C GLU A 58 -20.51 -7.94 -7.49
N LYS A 59 -20.65 -8.53 -8.68
CA LYS A 59 -19.52 -8.75 -9.61
C LYS A 59 -18.93 -7.44 -10.09
N GLN A 60 -19.76 -6.46 -10.43
CA GLN A 60 -19.30 -5.15 -10.90
C GLN A 60 -18.57 -4.40 -9.78
N PHE A 61 -19.14 -4.40 -8.56
CA PHE A 61 -18.52 -3.84 -7.38
C PHE A 61 -17.10 -4.40 -7.14
N LEU A 62 -16.96 -5.73 -7.11
CA LEU A 62 -15.67 -6.39 -6.94
C LEU A 62 -14.72 -6.07 -8.09
N THR A 63 -15.21 -6.03 -9.33
CA THR A 63 -14.38 -5.75 -10.50
C THR A 63 -13.80 -4.33 -10.45
N HIS A 64 -14.54 -3.33 -9.96
CA HIS A 64 -14.03 -1.98 -9.76
C HIS A 64 -12.84 -1.96 -8.79
N ILE A 65 -12.95 -2.69 -7.67
CA ILE A 65 -11.86 -2.75 -6.69
C ILE A 65 -10.65 -3.49 -7.28
N PHE A 66 -10.85 -4.63 -7.96
CA PHE A 66 -9.76 -5.41 -8.56
C PHE A 66 -8.98 -4.62 -9.61
N ARG A 67 -9.65 -3.80 -10.43
CA ARG A 67 -9.00 -2.93 -11.42
C ARG A 67 -8.01 -1.96 -10.79
N PHE A 68 -8.32 -1.45 -9.62
CA PHE A 68 -7.48 -0.49 -8.94
C PHE A 68 -6.31 -1.15 -8.18
N PHE A 69 -6.55 -2.28 -7.51
CA PHE A 69 -5.52 -2.94 -6.70
C PHE A 69 -4.29 -3.36 -7.50
N THR A 70 -4.48 -3.96 -8.67
CA THR A 70 -3.34 -4.41 -9.50
C THR A 70 -2.43 -3.29 -9.95
N GLN A 71 -2.92 -2.06 -10.04
CA GLN A 71 -2.09 -0.89 -10.36
C GLN A 71 -1.54 -0.22 -9.10
N GLY A 72 -2.36 -0.13 -8.05
CA GLY A 72 -1.98 0.52 -6.79
C GLY A 72 -0.68 -0.04 -6.21
N ASP A 73 -0.58 -1.35 -6.11
CA ASP A 73 0.60 -2.03 -5.54
C ASP A 73 1.86 -1.88 -6.42
N ILE A 74 1.69 -1.74 -7.75
CA ILE A 74 2.82 -1.39 -8.64
C ILE A 74 3.35 0.00 -8.33
N ASP A 75 2.46 0.97 -8.09
CA ASP A 75 2.84 2.34 -7.79
C ASP A 75 3.51 2.43 -6.40
N VAL A 76 3.01 1.69 -5.42
CA VAL A 76 3.60 1.59 -4.07
C VAL A 76 4.99 0.95 -4.14
N ALA A 77 5.16 -0.19 -4.82
CA ALA A 77 6.46 -0.82 -5.04
C ALA A 77 7.44 0.14 -5.72
N GLY A 78 6.98 0.87 -6.75
CA GLY A 78 7.75 1.90 -7.43
C GLY A 78 8.18 3.03 -6.48
N GLY A 79 7.32 3.44 -5.55
CA GLY A 79 7.59 4.41 -4.49
C GLY A 79 8.73 3.98 -3.58
N TYR A 80 8.73 2.74 -3.11
CA TYR A 80 9.83 2.19 -2.29
C TYR A 80 11.18 2.28 -3.02
N VAL A 81 11.21 1.90 -4.29
CA VAL A 81 12.45 1.85 -5.08
C VAL A 81 12.94 3.24 -5.45
N LYS A 82 12.05 4.14 -5.87
CA LYS A 82 12.41 5.47 -6.40
C LYS A 82 12.55 6.52 -5.30
N ASN A 83 11.65 6.49 -4.29
CA ASN A 83 11.49 7.59 -3.35
C ASN A 83 12.13 7.32 -1.98
N TYR A 84 12.45 6.06 -1.62
CA TYR A 84 13.01 5.75 -0.30
C TYR A 84 14.39 5.12 -0.35
N LEU A 85 14.58 4.05 -1.11
CA LEU A 85 15.87 3.33 -1.16
C LEU A 85 17.08 4.21 -1.48
N PRO A 86 16.99 5.25 -2.34
CA PRO A 86 18.12 6.13 -2.59
C PRO A 86 18.54 6.98 -1.37
N HIS A 87 17.57 7.32 -0.50
CA HIS A 87 17.78 8.25 0.62
C HIS A 87 18.19 7.59 1.93
N PHE A 88 17.96 6.27 2.08
CA PHE A 88 18.19 5.53 3.34
C PHE A 88 19.25 4.43 3.16
N PRO A 89 20.54 4.77 3.17
CA PRO A 89 21.62 3.83 2.90
C PRO A 89 21.96 2.90 4.08
N GLN A 90 21.37 3.07 5.27
CA GLN A 90 21.61 2.18 6.42
C GLN A 90 21.17 0.75 6.09
N PRO A 91 22.02 -0.28 6.25
CA PRO A 91 21.74 -1.64 5.77
C PRO A 91 20.42 -2.21 6.28
N GLU A 92 20.13 -2.07 7.58
CA GLU A 92 18.91 -2.55 8.22
C GLU A 92 17.64 -1.86 7.69
N VAL A 93 17.72 -0.57 7.39
CA VAL A 93 16.60 0.20 6.80
C VAL A 93 16.39 -0.21 5.35
N ARG A 94 17.47 -0.38 4.58
CA ARG A 94 17.38 -0.89 3.19
C ARG A 94 16.78 -2.28 3.11
N MET A 95 17.17 -3.20 4.03
CA MET A 95 16.58 -4.53 4.10
C MET A 95 15.07 -4.45 4.30
N MET A 96 14.60 -3.63 5.24
CA MET A 96 13.18 -3.41 5.49
C MET A 96 12.47 -2.89 4.23
N LEU A 97 12.96 -1.82 3.63
CA LEU A 97 12.35 -1.21 2.45
C LEU A 97 12.34 -2.14 1.23
N MET A 98 13.43 -2.92 1.03
CA MET A 98 13.48 -3.91 -0.05
C MET A 98 12.51 -5.08 0.19
N GLY A 99 12.38 -5.52 1.44
CA GLY A 99 11.42 -6.57 1.81
C GLY A 99 9.98 -6.12 1.52
N PHE A 100 9.64 -4.90 1.90
CA PHE A 100 8.31 -4.32 1.63
C PHE A 100 8.06 -4.18 0.12
N ALA A 101 9.00 -3.59 -0.63
CA ALA A 101 8.87 -3.50 -2.09
C ALA A 101 8.70 -4.88 -2.78
N ALA A 102 9.39 -5.91 -2.29
CA ALA A 102 9.24 -7.27 -2.81
C ALA A 102 7.87 -7.87 -2.46
N ARG A 103 7.28 -7.51 -1.32
CA ARG A 103 5.96 -7.95 -0.91
C ARG A 103 4.85 -7.36 -1.77
N GLU A 104 4.97 -6.13 -2.21
CA GLU A 104 4.03 -5.53 -3.17
C GLU A 104 3.96 -6.32 -4.49
N ALA A 105 5.09 -6.86 -4.96
CA ALA A 105 5.09 -7.74 -6.12
C ALA A 105 4.29 -9.04 -5.88
N LEU A 106 4.28 -9.56 -4.64
CA LEU A 106 3.42 -10.68 -4.27
C LEU A 106 1.94 -10.30 -4.24
N HIS A 107 1.60 -9.12 -3.73
CA HIS A 107 0.22 -8.61 -3.75
C HIS A 107 -0.29 -8.50 -5.18
N VAL A 108 0.47 -7.87 -6.08
CA VAL A 108 0.13 -7.81 -7.53
C VAL A 108 -0.10 -9.20 -8.09
N ALA A 109 0.79 -10.16 -7.81
CA ALA A 109 0.64 -11.53 -8.30
C ALA A 109 -0.60 -12.21 -7.73
N ALA A 110 -0.96 -11.94 -6.46
CA ALA A 110 -2.13 -12.52 -5.82
C ALA A 110 -3.44 -11.97 -6.40
N TYR A 111 -3.53 -10.67 -6.63
CA TYR A 111 -4.70 -10.06 -7.28
C TYR A 111 -4.80 -10.44 -8.76
N SER A 112 -3.67 -10.57 -9.46
CA SER A 112 -3.65 -11.11 -10.82
C SER A 112 -4.16 -12.55 -10.86
N HIS A 113 -3.68 -13.41 -9.96
CA HIS A 113 -4.16 -14.78 -9.85
C HIS A 113 -5.67 -14.86 -9.58
N LEU A 114 -6.20 -13.96 -8.74
CA LEU A 114 -7.64 -13.85 -8.49
C LEU A 114 -8.42 -13.48 -9.76
N ILE A 115 -8.00 -12.43 -10.47
CA ILE A 115 -8.61 -11.95 -11.72
C ILE A 115 -8.65 -13.07 -12.78
N GLU A 116 -7.50 -13.72 -13.01
CA GLU A 116 -7.37 -14.81 -13.99
C GLU A 116 -8.22 -16.03 -13.62
N THR A 117 -8.21 -16.44 -12.35
CA THR A 117 -8.97 -17.59 -11.86
C THR A 117 -10.49 -17.36 -11.98
N LEU A 118 -10.96 -16.14 -11.79
CA LEU A 118 -12.37 -15.78 -11.99
C LEU A 118 -12.75 -15.69 -13.48
N GLY A 119 -11.77 -15.69 -14.39
CA GLY A 119 -11.98 -15.60 -15.83
C GLY A 119 -12.31 -14.20 -16.32
N LEU A 120 -11.85 -13.17 -15.60
CA LEU A 120 -11.93 -11.79 -16.07
C LEU A 120 -10.96 -11.53 -17.22
N PRO A 121 -11.31 -10.67 -18.20
CA PRO A 121 -10.46 -10.42 -19.35
C PRO A 121 -9.20 -9.60 -18.96
N GLU A 122 -8.11 -9.76 -19.72
CA GLU A 122 -6.87 -8.99 -19.53
C GLU A 122 -7.08 -7.46 -19.59
N THR A 123 -8.11 -7.01 -20.32
CA THR A 123 -8.48 -5.59 -20.34
C THR A 123 -8.81 -5.03 -18.95
N THR A 124 -9.15 -5.90 -17.98
CA THR A 124 -9.40 -5.50 -16.59
C THR A 124 -8.21 -4.74 -15.99
N TYR A 125 -6.97 -5.10 -16.35
CA TYR A 125 -5.76 -4.48 -15.81
C TYR A 125 -5.54 -3.02 -16.21
N ASN A 126 -6.03 -2.59 -17.35
CA ASN A 126 -5.87 -1.21 -17.84
C ASN A 126 -7.17 -0.40 -17.80
N GLN A 127 -8.31 -1.02 -17.53
CA GLN A 127 -9.61 -0.36 -17.47
C GLN A 127 -9.74 0.62 -16.30
N PHE A 128 -8.83 0.64 -15.30
CA PHE A 128 -8.84 1.67 -14.27
C PHE A 128 -8.68 3.07 -14.88
N LEU A 129 -8.02 3.21 -16.02
CA LEU A 129 -7.86 4.46 -16.75
C LEU A 129 -9.15 4.96 -17.41
N ASP A 130 -10.15 4.09 -17.59
CA ASP A 130 -11.45 4.44 -18.17
C ASP A 130 -12.37 5.14 -17.15
N TYR A 131 -12.01 5.12 -15.85
CA TYR A 131 -12.76 5.72 -14.76
C TYR A 131 -12.01 6.92 -14.19
N GLN A 132 -12.66 8.10 -14.24
CA GLN A 132 -12.02 9.35 -13.82
C GLN A 132 -11.59 9.30 -12.35
N GLU A 133 -12.38 8.67 -11.49
CA GLU A 133 -12.12 8.52 -10.06
C GLU A 133 -10.85 7.71 -9.78
N MET A 134 -10.65 6.63 -10.52
CA MET A 134 -9.44 5.79 -10.42
C MET A 134 -8.23 6.48 -10.99
N LYS A 135 -8.39 7.13 -12.14
CA LYS A 135 -7.33 7.90 -12.80
C LYS A 135 -6.88 9.06 -11.94
N ASP A 136 -7.80 9.81 -11.32
CA ASP A 136 -7.48 10.93 -10.44
C ASP A 136 -6.65 10.49 -9.22
N LYS A 137 -6.96 9.32 -8.63
CA LYS A 137 -6.17 8.75 -7.53
C LYS A 137 -4.76 8.42 -7.98
N HIS A 138 -4.64 7.70 -9.09
CA HIS A 138 -3.36 7.29 -9.66
C HIS A 138 -2.48 8.49 -10.02
N ASP A 139 -3.01 9.43 -10.79
CA ASP A 139 -2.29 10.63 -11.22
C ASP A 139 -1.83 11.46 -10.02
N TYR A 140 -2.67 11.59 -8.97
CA TYR A 140 -2.32 12.36 -7.78
C TYR A 140 -1.14 11.74 -7.00
N ILE A 141 -1.11 10.40 -6.86
CA ILE A 141 0.02 9.70 -6.22
C ILE A 141 1.30 9.88 -7.04
N LEU A 142 1.22 9.79 -8.37
CA LEU A 142 2.37 10.02 -9.24
C LEU A 142 2.89 11.46 -9.16
N ASP A 143 2.01 12.45 -9.16
CA ASP A 143 2.38 13.87 -9.03
C ASP A 143 3.15 14.16 -7.74
N ILE A 144 2.76 13.54 -6.63
CA ILE A 144 3.49 13.65 -5.37
C ILE A 144 4.88 13.02 -5.49
N SER A 145 5.00 11.86 -6.14
CA SER A 145 6.25 11.12 -6.29
C SER A 145 7.29 11.83 -7.16
N LEU A 146 6.89 12.79 -7.99
CA LEU A 146 7.77 13.55 -8.88
C LEU A 146 8.41 14.79 -8.22
N GLN A 147 8.13 15.06 -6.94
CA GLN A 147 8.71 16.20 -6.23
C GLN A 147 10.22 16.03 -6.01
N ASN A 148 10.91 17.15 -5.76
CA ASN A 148 12.35 17.18 -5.56
C ASN A 148 12.83 16.42 -4.30
N ASP A 149 14.13 16.12 -4.21
CA ASP A 149 14.76 15.37 -3.12
C ASP A 149 15.11 16.23 -1.89
N SER A 150 14.39 17.31 -1.63
CA SER A 150 14.57 18.08 -0.39
C SER A 150 14.14 17.27 0.83
N SER A 151 14.74 17.55 1.99
CA SER A 151 14.37 16.87 3.23
C SER A 151 12.88 16.95 3.54
N SER A 152 12.23 18.08 3.23
CA SER A 152 10.77 18.24 3.37
C SER A 152 9.99 17.37 2.40
N SER A 153 10.49 17.19 1.17
CA SER A 153 9.85 16.31 0.18
C SER A 153 9.98 14.84 0.57
N ILE A 154 11.16 14.41 1.03
CA ILE A 154 11.36 13.05 1.54
C ILE A 154 10.39 12.78 2.70
N ALA A 155 10.28 13.70 3.67
CA ALA A 155 9.33 13.57 4.77
C ALA A 155 7.87 13.49 4.28
N THR A 156 7.50 14.32 3.29
CA THR A 156 6.16 14.28 2.68
C THR A 156 5.90 12.94 2.01
N HIS A 157 6.84 12.41 1.23
CA HIS A 157 6.69 11.12 0.57
C HIS A 157 6.50 9.98 1.56
N ILE A 158 7.30 9.92 2.64
CA ILE A 158 7.14 8.90 3.67
C ILE A 158 5.74 8.98 4.30
N ALA A 159 5.28 10.19 4.66
CA ALA A 159 3.96 10.38 5.28
C ALA A 159 2.82 9.96 4.33
N VAL A 160 2.90 10.33 3.05
CA VAL A 160 1.85 10.08 2.07
C VAL A 160 1.72 8.60 1.75
N PHE A 161 2.82 7.95 1.35
CA PHE A 161 2.74 6.55 0.93
C PHE A 161 2.46 5.62 2.12
N SER A 162 3.06 5.84 3.29
CA SER A 162 2.86 4.95 4.43
C SER A 162 1.52 5.13 5.13
N ALA A 163 1.19 6.38 5.49
CA ALA A 163 0.01 6.61 6.31
C ALA A 163 -1.27 6.72 5.48
N PHE A 164 -1.19 7.32 4.28
CA PHE A 164 -2.38 7.63 3.50
C PHE A 164 -2.64 6.62 2.38
N THR A 165 -1.61 6.13 1.69
CA THR A 165 -1.80 5.11 0.65
C THR A 165 -2.00 3.74 1.29
N GLU A 166 -0.99 3.22 1.99
CA GLU A 166 -1.05 1.88 2.59
C GLU A 166 -1.94 1.83 3.84
N GLY A 167 -1.94 2.89 4.66
CA GLY A 167 -2.68 2.93 5.93
C GLY A 167 -4.15 3.37 5.83
N MET A 168 -4.59 4.02 4.75
CA MET A 168 -5.97 4.52 4.59
C MET A 168 -6.63 3.99 3.32
N GLN A 169 -6.07 4.30 2.13
CA GLN A 169 -6.74 4.00 0.85
C GLN A 169 -6.89 2.49 0.59
N LEU A 170 -5.89 1.68 0.92
CA LEU A 170 -6.00 0.24 0.78
C LEU A 170 -6.98 -0.36 1.80
N PHE A 171 -6.99 0.15 3.03
CA PHE A 171 -7.86 -0.37 4.09
C PHE A 171 -9.35 -0.18 3.82
N SER A 172 -9.77 0.92 3.19
CA SER A 172 -11.16 1.12 2.78
C SER A 172 -11.61 0.01 1.83
N SER A 173 -10.78 -0.29 0.83
CA SER A 173 -11.02 -1.35 -0.13
C SER A 173 -10.99 -2.75 0.50
N PHE A 174 -10.09 -2.99 1.44
CA PHE A 174 -10.05 -4.26 2.19
C PHE A 174 -11.34 -4.52 2.97
N ILE A 175 -11.87 -3.50 3.64
CA ILE A 175 -13.15 -3.61 4.37
C ILE A 175 -14.28 -3.98 3.40
N MET A 176 -14.33 -3.35 2.24
CA MET A 176 -15.32 -3.64 1.21
C MET A 176 -15.21 -5.09 0.70
N LEU A 177 -13.98 -5.57 0.43
CA LEU A 177 -13.74 -6.95 -0.01
C LEU A 177 -14.08 -7.98 1.08
N LEU A 178 -13.73 -7.73 2.33
CA LEU A 178 -13.98 -8.64 3.46
C LEU A 178 -15.47 -8.78 3.82
N ASN A 179 -16.33 -7.91 3.30
CA ASN A 179 -17.77 -8.09 3.44
C ASN A 179 -18.29 -9.39 2.80
N PHE A 180 -17.65 -9.83 1.70
CA PHE A 180 -18.07 -11.05 0.99
C PHE A 180 -17.80 -12.33 1.79
N PRO A 181 -16.61 -12.61 2.32
CA PRO A 181 -16.39 -13.79 3.18
C PRO A 181 -17.23 -13.74 4.47
N ARG A 182 -17.57 -12.57 5.01
CA ARG A 182 -18.50 -12.41 6.13
C ARG A 182 -19.88 -13.00 5.82
N THR A 183 -20.32 -12.92 4.57
CA THR A 183 -21.58 -13.51 4.09
C THR A 183 -21.41 -14.92 3.48
N GLY A 184 -20.24 -15.52 3.62
CA GLY A 184 -19.94 -16.87 3.15
C GLY A 184 -19.61 -16.98 1.67
N LYS A 185 -19.30 -15.87 0.99
CA LYS A 185 -18.91 -15.79 -0.42
C LYS A 185 -17.43 -15.40 -0.55
N MET A 186 -16.78 -15.78 -1.66
CA MET A 186 -15.43 -15.32 -2.02
C MET A 186 -14.37 -15.51 -0.91
N LYS A 187 -14.32 -16.71 -0.31
CA LYS A 187 -13.46 -16.99 0.85
C LYS A 187 -11.97 -16.99 0.51
N GLY A 188 -11.60 -17.45 -0.69
CA GLY A 188 -10.22 -17.40 -1.16
C GLY A 188 -9.74 -15.97 -1.35
N MET A 189 -10.55 -15.11 -1.99
CA MET A 189 -10.30 -13.67 -2.03
C MET A 189 -10.12 -13.10 -0.61
N GLY A 190 -11.01 -13.45 0.32
CA GLY A 190 -10.92 -13.02 1.70
C GLY A 190 -9.63 -13.45 2.40
N GLN A 191 -9.08 -14.61 2.05
CA GLN A 191 -7.80 -15.08 2.58
C GLN A 191 -6.64 -14.23 2.04
N ILE A 192 -6.60 -13.93 0.73
CA ILE A 192 -5.62 -13.02 0.13
C ILE A 192 -5.67 -11.67 0.84
N VAL A 193 -6.86 -11.07 0.95
CA VAL A 193 -7.06 -9.78 1.62
C VAL A 193 -6.60 -9.80 3.08
N THR A 194 -6.90 -10.87 3.81
CA THR A 194 -6.50 -11.00 5.22
C THR A 194 -4.97 -11.03 5.36
N TRP A 195 -4.27 -11.73 4.47
CA TRP A 195 -2.81 -11.76 4.49
C TRP A 195 -2.20 -10.42 4.05
N SER A 196 -2.76 -9.79 3.02
CA SER A 196 -2.36 -8.43 2.62
C SER A 196 -2.51 -7.41 3.76
N ILE A 197 -3.61 -7.43 4.51
CA ILE A 197 -3.81 -6.55 5.67
C ILE A 197 -2.70 -6.70 6.73
N VAL A 198 -2.23 -7.93 6.96
CA VAL A 198 -1.11 -8.16 7.90
C VAL A 198 0.16 -7.49 7.40
N ASP A 199 0.45 -7.61 6.11
CA ASP A 199 1.62 -6.99 5.48
C ASP A 199 1.50 -5.46 5.51
N GLU A 200 0.39 -4.89 5.04
CA GLU A 200 0.16 -3.44 5.00
C GLU A 200 0.17 -2.79 6.39
N THR A 201 -0.30 -3.52 7.41
CA THR A 201 -0.18 -3.05 8.79
C THR A 201 1.28 -2.92 9.20
N MET A 202 2.12 -3.90 8.87
CA MET A 202 3.56 -3.86 9.17
C MET A 202 4.28 -2.77 8.36
N HIS A 203 3.90 -2.58 7.09
CA HIS A 203 4.42 -1.51 6.25
C HIS A 203 4.10 -0.15 6.86
N ALA A 204 2.83 0.15 7.09
CA ALA A 204 2.37 1.43 7.64
C ALA A 204 3.01 1.74 9.00
N GLU A 205 3.02 0.80 9.96
CA GLU A 205 3.63 0.98 11.27
C GLU A 205 5.14 1.27 11.17
N SER A 206 5.86 0.53 10.33
CA SER A 206 7.30 0.66 10.17
C SER A 206 7.68 1.96 9.46
N MET A 207 6.92 2.34 8.44
CA MET A 207 7.14 3.59 7.71
C MET A 207 6.77 4.81 8.54
N ILE A 208 5.73 4.76 9.37
CA ILE A 208 5.43 5.81 10.36
C ILE A 208 6.60 5.96 11.35
N LYS A 209 7.22 4.85 11.76
CA LYS A 209 8.42 4.88 12.61
C LYS A 209 9.61 5.48 11.89
N LEU A 210 9.80 5.16 10.59
CA LEU A 210 10.82 5.78 9.75
C LEU A 210 10.59 7.30 9.64
N PHE A 211 9.36 7.73 9.38
CA PHE A 211 8.98 9.15 9.35
C PHE A 211 9.34 9.86 10.65
N ARG A 212 8.92 9.33 11.79
CA ARG A 212 9.20 9.92 13.10
C ARG A 212 10.69 10.01 13.37
N THR A 213 11.45 8.96 13.07
CA THR A 213 12.90 8.95 13.22
C THR A 213 13.55 10.00 12.31
N TYR A 214 13.09 10.12 11.06
CA TYR A 214 13.59 11.12 10.11
C TYR A 214 13.31 12.55 10.58
N ILE A 215 12.13 12.84 11.09
CA ILE A 215 11.78 14.15 11.67
C ILE A 215 12.61 14.45 12.94
N GLU A 216 12.84 13.46 13.80
CA GLU A 216 13.70 13.64 14.99
C GLU A 216 15.13 14.02 14.63
N GLU A 217 15.63 13.53 13.50
CA GLU A 217 16.98 13.83 12.99
C GLU A 217 17.05 15.12 12.17
N ASN A 218 15.89 15.65 11.71
CA ASN A 218 15.78 16.85 10.87
C ASN A 218 14.71 17.80 11.45
N LYS A 219 14.84 18.18 12.72
CA LYS A 219 13.83 18.97 13.46
C LYS A 219 13.50 20.30 12.79
N GLU A 220 14.45 20.87 12.07
CA GLU A 220 14.31 22.14 11.37
C GLU A 220 13.24 22.11 10.25
N ILE A 221 12.97 20.93 9.67
CA ILE A 221 11.93 20.81 8.65
C ILE A 221 10.52 20.64 9.24
N TRP A 222 10.41 20.28 10.54
CA TRP A 222 9.11 20.07 11.19
C TRP A 222 8.46 21.38 11.60
N ASN A 223 8.09 22.18 10.62
CA ASN A 223 7.46 23.48 10.75
C ASN A 223 6.00 23.45 10.26
N ASP A 224 5.32 24.57 10.39
CA ASP A 224 3.89 24.67 10.03
C ASP A 224 3.66 24.52 8.52
N ASP A 225 4.63 24.90 7.67
CA ASP A 225 4.52 24.72 6.22
C ASP A 225 4.49 23.24 5.85
N LEU A 226 5.41 22.40 6.39
CA LEU A 226 5.43 20.96 6.15
C LEU A 226 4.17 20.29 6.70
N LYS A 227 3.75 20.66 7.91
CA LYS A 227 2.51 20.12 8.51
C LYS A 227 1.30 20.49 7.65
N GLY A 228 1.16 21.76 7.28
CA GLY A 228 0.08 22.23 6.42
C GLY A 228 0.04 21.49 5.08
N LYS A 229 1.21 21.27 4.46
CA LYS A 229 1.32 20.49 3.23
C LYS A 229 0.82 19.05 3.41
N ILE A 230 1.25 18.36 4.49
CA ILE A 230 0.83 16.97 4.77
C ILE A 230 -0.69 16.91 4.99
N TYR A 231 -1.28 17.86 5.75
CA TYR A 231 -2.73 17.91 5.97
C TYR A 231 -3.50 18.16 4.67
N THR A 232 -3.04 19.09 3.82
CA THR A 232 -3.66 19.35 2.51
C THR A 232 -3.66 18.11 1.63
N ILE A 233 -2.56 17.36 1.62
CA ILE A 233 -2.46 16.09 0.87
C ILE A 233 -3.42 15.06 1.45
N ALA A 234 -3.46 14.90 2.78
CA ALA A 234 -4.36 13.98 3.44
C ALA A 234 -5.83 14.26 3.11
N GLU A 235 -6.26 15.51 3.22
CA GLU A 235 -7.62 15.94 2.86
C GLU A 235 -7.96 15.64 1.39
N ARG A 236 -6.98 15.88 0.48
CA ARG A 236 -7.18 15.57 -0.93
C ARG A 236 -7.28 14.07 -1.17
N MET A 237 -6.47 13.25 -0.51
CA MET A 237 -6.51 11.81 -0.64
C MET A 237 -7.82 11.21 -0.10
N VAL A 238 -8.37 11.76 1.00
CA VAL A 238 -9.71 11.39 1.50
C VAL A 238 -10.78 11.70 0.45
N GLN A 239 -10.77 12.91 -0.15
CA GLN A 239 -11.72 13.26 -1.19
C GLN A 239 -11.66 12.36 -2.44
N LEU A 240 -10.45 11.92 -2.79
CA LEU A 240 -10.26 10.98 -3.90
C LEU A 240 -10.76 9.58 -3.55
N GLU A 241 -10.54 9.16 -2.29
CA GLU A 241 -11.04 7.90 -1.78
C GLU A 241 -12.58 7.87 -1.72
N ASP A 242 -13.22 8.94 -1.23
CA ASP A 242 -14.68 9.07 -1.21
C ASP A 242 -15.27 8.89 -2.61
N LYS A 243 -14.68 9.54 -3.63
CA LYS A 243 -15.13 9.37 -5.02
C LYS A 243 -14.96 7.94 -5.55
N PHE A 244 -13.86 7.27 -5.17
CA PHE A 244 -13.63 5.88 -5.54
C PHE A 244 -14.65 4.94 -4.88
N ILE A 245 -14.98 5.18 -3.61
CA ILE A 245 -16.02 4.45 -2.88
C ILE A 245 -17.39 4.66 -3.54
N ASP A 246 -17.73 5.91 -3.89
CA ASP A 246 -18.97 6.23 -4.61
C ASP A 246 -19.04 5.49 -5.96
N LEU A 247 -17.93 5.42 -6.71
CA LEU A 247 -17.85 4.63 -7.93
C LEU A 247 -18.07 3.14 -7.66
N ALA A 248 -17.45 2.57 -6.63
CA ALA A 248 -17.66 1.17 -6.26
C ALA A 248 -19.12 0.86 -5.97
N PHE A 249 -19.84 1.77 -5.32
CA PHE A 249 -21.26 1.66 -5.01
C PHE A 249 -22.21 2.17 -6.12
N SER A 250 -21.70 2.50 -7.32
CA SER A 250 -22.51 3.08 -8.41
C SER A 250 -23.69 2.21 -8.85
N MET A 251 -23.64 0.90 -8.62
CA MET A 251 -24.74 -0.05 -8.90
C MET A 251 -25.69 -0.23 -7.72
N GLY A 252 -25.49 0.47 -6.62
CA GLY A 252 -26.31 0.41 -5.41
C GLY A 252 -25.58 -0.16 -4.19
N ALA A 253 -26.30 -0.14 -3.06
CA ALA A 253 -25.78 -0.66 -1.79
C ALA A 253 -25.53 -2.17 -1.85
N MET A 254 -24.48 -2.64 -1.18
CA MET A 254 -24.20 -4.05 -0.97
C MET A 254 -24.74 -4.49 0.39
N ASP A 255 -25.18 -5.75 0.50
CA ASP A 255 -25.64 -6.31 1.78
C ASP A 255 -24.56 -6.16 2.86
N GLY A 256 -24.89 -5.39 3.90
CA GLY A 256 -23.99 -5.10 5.02
C GLY A 256 -22.97 -3.97 4.80
N LEU A 257 -23.03 -3.27 3.68
CA LEU A 257 -22.30 -2.05 3.37
C LEU A 257 -23.26 -0.96 2.87
N ASN A 258 -23.34 0.17 3.57
CA ASN A 258 -24.21 1.30 3.24
C ASN A 258 -23.36 2.57 3.11
#